data_f519dafc09ae75d14ed9624873191164
#
_entry.id   f519dafc09ae75d14ed9624873191164
#
_cell.length_a   1.000
_cell.length_b   1.000
_cell.length_c   1.000
_cell.angle_alpha   90.00
_cell.angle_beta   90.00
_cell.angle_gamma   90.00
#
_symmetry.space_group_name_H-M   'P 1'
#
loop_
_entity.id
_entity.type
_entity.pdbx_description
1 polymer ?
#
loop_
_entity_poly.entity_id
_entity_poly.type
_entity_poly.pdbx_seq_one_letter_code
_entity_poly.pdbx_strand_id
1 'polypeptide(L)'
;IRDEYLRDTSVTILLVGPNTRHRKHVDWEIYSSMYDGKKNKRSGIIVVMLPETNCDGCHIPYANEKSQIYPAITNWVKVDSRNEYEQRYPDMPERIIDNLMAVGVKISVTTWNKLTPSNLRMMIDNAYENRLTQPYDLSREMRRKNGNC
;
A
#
# COMPACT_ATOMS: atom_id res chain seq x y z
N ILE A 1 -0.63 -17.81 13.11
CA ILE A 1 -1.70 -16.81 12.94
C ILE A 1 -1.80 -16.37 11.50
N ARG A 2 -0.68 -16.05 10.86
CA ARG A 2 -0.66 -15.65 9.46
C ARG A 2 -1.36 -16.68 8.56
N ASP A 3 -0.97 -17.94 8.69
CA ASP A 3 -1.47 -19.01 7.83
C ASP A 3 -2.93 -19.37 8.09
N GLU A 4 -3.45 -19.07 9.28
CA GLU A 4 -4.87 -19.26 9.59
C GLU A 4 -5.72 -18.07 9.18
N TYR A 5 -5.22 -16.87 9.44
CA TYR A 5 -5.99 -15.63 9.30
C TYR A 5 -6.11 -15.14 7.86
N LEU A 6 -5.02 -15.22 7.09
CA LEU A 6 -4.97 -14.70 5.72
C LEU A 6 -4.82 -15.81 4.67
N ARG A 7 -5.29 -17.01 5.00
CA ARG A 7 -5.05 -18.20 4.20
C ARG A 7 -5.44 -18.08 2.72
N ASP A 8 -6.49 -17.38 2.40
CA ASP A 8 -6.98 -17.27 1.02
C ASP A 8 -6.79 -15.86 0.44
N THR A 9 -6.02 -15.01 1.12
CA THR A 9 -5.83 -13.64 0.68
C THR A 9 -4.76 -13.56 -0.40
N SER A 10 -5.13 -13.01 -1.56
CA SER A 10 -4.22 -12.80 -2.69
C SER A 10 -3.89 -11.32 -2.91
N VAL A 11 -4.81 -10.44 -2.59
CA VAL A 11 -4.64 -8.99 -2.69
C VAL A 11 -5.23 -8.38 -1.43
N THR A 12 -4.46 -7.49 -0.82
CA THR A 12 -4.89 -6.72 0.36
C THR A 12 -5.13 -5.28 -0.05
N ILE A 13 -6.30 -4.76 0.26
CA ILE A 13 -6.63 -3.35 0.04
C ILE A 13 -6.57 -2.66 1.40
N LEU A 14 -5.61 -1.75 1.55
CA LEU A 14 -5.41 -1.00 2.79
C LEU A 14 -6.10 0.35 2.68
N LEU A 15 -7.07 0.60 3.54
CA LEU A 15 -7.75 1.89 3.62
C LEU A 15 -7.05 2.75 4.67
N VAL A 16 -6.52 3.90 4.26
CA VAL A 16 -5.74 4.77 5.14
C VAL A 16 -6.55 5.99 5.53
N GLY A 17 -6.84 6.12 6.82
CA GLY A 17 -7.41 7.30 7.44
C GLY A 17 -6.37 8.02 8.32
N PRO A 18 -6.75 9.11 9.02
CA PRO A 18 -5.80 9.92 9.79
C PRO A 18 -5.07 9.18 10.92
N ASN A 19 -5.67 8.13 11.47
CA ASN A 19 -5.08 7.39 12.60
C ASN A 19 -4.58 5.99 12.24
N THR A 20 -4.70 5.58 10.99
CA THR A 20 -4.36 4.23 10.55
C THR A 20 -2.91 3.87 10.85
N ARG A 21 -1.98 4.79 10.62
CA ARG A 21 -0.55 4.56 10.83
C ARG A 21 -0.16 4.25 12.28
N HIS A 22 -1.00 4.62 13.24
CA HIS A 22 -0.71 4.45 14.67
C HIS A 22 -1.29 3.15 15.25
N ARG A 23 -1.98 2.36 14.45
CA ARG A 23 -2.66 1.15 14.88
C ARG A 23 -1.76 -0.07 14.74
N LYS A 24 -1.48 -0.75 15.87
CA LYS A 24 -0.63 -1.95 15.84
C LYS A 24 -1.23 -3.09 15.01
N HIS A 25 -2.55 -3.26 15.05
CA HIS A 25 -3.21 -4.32 14.29
C HIS A 25 -3.13 -4.07 12.78
N VAL A 26 -3.18 -2.82 12.36
CA VAL A 26 -2.98 -2.47 10.95
C VAL A 26 -1.56 -2.84 10.52
N ASP A 27 -0.55 -2.50 11.32
CA ASP A 27 0.83 -2.87 11.02
C ASP A 27 1.00 -4.40 10.94
N TRP A 28 0.35 -5.13 11.83
CA TRP A 28 0.39 -6.61 11.81
C TRP A 28 -0.27 -7.19 10.57
N GLU A 29 -1.37 -6.61 10.13
CA GLU A 29 -2.05 -7.03 8.90
C GLU A 29 -1.21 -6.75 7.67
N ILE A 30 -0.56 -5.59 7.62
CA ILE A 30 0.36 -5.25 6.52
C ILE A 30 1.53 -6.24 6.52
N TYR A 31 2.15 -6.46 7.66
CA TYR A 31 3.26 -7.42 7.79
C TYR A 31 2.83 -8.80 7.32
N SER A 32 1.67 -9.27 7.78
CA SER A 32 1.14 -10.59 7.42
C SER A 32 0.87 -10.71 5.92
N SER A 33 0.41 -9.63 5.30
CA SER A 33 0.16 -9.61 3.85
C SER A 33 1.46 -9.69 3.04
N MET A 34 2.53 -9.11 3.58
CA MET A 34 3.84 -9.09 2.92
C MET A 34 4.66 -10.37 3.18
N TYR A 35 4.38 -11.06 4.25
CA TYR A 35 5.13 -12.24 4.68
C TYR A 35 4.88 -13.42 3.74
N ASP A 36 5.95 -14.08 3.32
CA ASP A 36 5.88 -15.24 2.44
C ASP A 36 5.88 -16.53 3.28
N GLY A 37 4.69 -16.93 3.71
CA GLY A 37 4.51 -18.12 4.54
C GLY A 37 4.59 -19.43 3.75
N LYS A 38 4.65 -20.55 4.47
CA LYS A 38 4.69 -21.89 3.86
C LYS A 38 3.38 -22.24 3.17
N LYS A 39 2.26 -21.97 3.81
CA LYS A 39 0.92 -22.28 3.29
C LYS A 39 0.35 -21.11 2.49
N ASN A 40 0.58 -19.90 2.96
CA ASN A 40 0.05 -18.70 2.33
C ASN A 40 1.21 -17.84 1.86
N LYS A 41 1.21 -17.58 0.57
CA LYS A 41 2.20 -16.72 -0.05
C LYS A 41 1.86 -15.25 0.21
N ARG A 42 2.82 -14.38 -0.07
CA ARG A 42 2.61 -12.94 0.06
C ARG A 42 1.48 -12.46 -0.84
N SER A 43 0.80 -11.42 -0.40
CA SER A 43 -0.30 -10.79 -1.15
C SER A 43 0.21 -9.58 -1.92
N GLY A 44 -0.49 -9.21 -3.00
CA GLY A 44 -0.34 -7.89 -3.57
C GLY A 44 -1.01 -6.86 -2.66
N ILE A 45 -0.54 -5.62 -2.66
CA ILE A 45 -1.08 -4.56 -1.80
C ILE A 45 -1.49 -3.36 -2.63
N ILE A 46 -2.68 -2.84 -2.33
CA ILE A 46 -3.20 -1.58 -2.86
C ILE A 46 -3.51 -0.69 -1.68
N VAL A 47 -3.08 0.57 -1.73
CA VAL A 47 -3.35 1.55 -0.70
C VAL A 47 -4.37 2.56 -1.21
N VAL A 48 -5.42 2.79 -0.44
CA VAL A 48 -6.46 3.78 -0.76
C VAL A 48 -6.50 4.83 0.34
N MET A 49 -6.20 6.08 -0.03
CA MET A 49 -6.26 7.21 0.88
C MET A 49 -7.71 7.67 1.01
N LEU A 50 -8.25 7.58 2.22
CA LEU A 50 -9.62 8.00 2.50
C LEU A 50 -9.75 9.54 2.47
N PRO A 51 -10.97 10.08 2.21
CA PRO A 51 -11.17 11.53 2.12
C PRO A 51 -10.69 12.31 3.35
N GLU A 52 -10.77 11.72 4.54
CA GLU A 52 -10.39 12.34 5.81
C GLU A 52 -8.91 12.67 5.89
N THR A 53 -8.06 12.06 5.06
CA THR A 53 -6.62 12.39 5.00
C THR A 53 -6.35 13.70 4.27
N ASN A 54 -7.31 14.22 3.53
CA ASN A 54 -7.17 15.42 2.70
C ASN A 54 -6.00 15.36 1.71
N CYS A 55 -5.69 14.17 1.23
CA CYS A 55 -4.53 13.94 0.36
C CYS A 55 -4.99 13.74 -1.09
N ASP A 56 -5.34 14.83 -1.76
CA ASP A 56 -5.90 14.78 -3.12
C ASP A 56 -4.87 14.34 -4.18
N GLY A 57 -3.59 14.58 -3.95
CA GLY A 57 -2.52 14.25 -4.87
C GLY A 57 -1.78 12.95 -4.54
N CYS A 58 -2.34 12.12 -3.66
CA CYS A 58 -1.69 10.88 -3.23
C CYS A 58 -1.91 9.76 -4.24
N HIS A 59 -1.19 9.82 -5.34
CA HIS A 59 -1.29 8.83 -6.41
C HIS A 59 0.09 8.26 -6.72
N ILE A 60 0.24 6.95 -6.58
CA ILE A 60 1.45 6.22 -6.98
C ILE A 60 1.00 5.07 -7.87
N PRO A 61 0.91 5.28 -9.18
CA PRO A 61 0.52 4.22 -10.11
C PRO A 61 1.73 3.39 -10.55
N TYR A 62 1.48 2.18 -10.99
CA TYR A 62 2.46 1.43 -11.74
C TYR A 62 1.80 0.72 -12.93
N ALA A 63 2.63 0.25 -13.87
CA ALA A 63 2.17 -0.38 -15.11
C ALA A 63 1.18 0.53 -15.87
N ASN A 64 0.07 -0.02 -16.33
CA ASN A 64 -0.92 0.70 -17.14
C ASN A 64 -1.81 1.66 -16.33
N GLU A 65 -1.70 1.68 -15.01
CA GLU A 65 -2.54 2.54 -14.16
C GLU A 65 -2.32 4.02 -14.46
N LYS A 66 -1.08 4.41 -14.72
CA LYS A 66 -0.72 5.80 -14.98
C LYS A 66 -1.52 6.41 -16.14
N SER A 67 -1.61 5.70 -17.25
CA SER A 67 -2.32 6.19 -18.42
C SER A 67 -3.83 5.95 -18.35
N GLN A 68 -4.27 4.92 -17.66
CA GLN A 68 -5.68 4.54 -17.64
C GLN A 68 -6.47 5.23 -16.53
N ILE A 69 -5.85 5.42 -15.37
CA ILE A 69 -6.53 6.02 -14.20
C ILE A 69 -6.27 7.54 -14.13
N TYR A 70 -5.08 7.97 -14.51
CA TYR A 70 -4.65 9.36 -14.37
C TYR A 70 -4.23 10.01 -15.69
N PRO A 71 -5.04 9.94 -16.75
CA PRO A 71 -4.62 10.46 -18.06
C PRO A 71 -4.40 11.98 -18.07
N ALA A 72 -5.02 12.71 -17.14
CA ALA A 72 -4.89 14.16 -17.06
C ALA A 72 -3.62 14.63 -16.34
N ILE A 73 -2.92 13.73 -15.65
CA ILE A 73 -1.71 14.10 -14.93
C ILE A 73 -0.51 13.96 -15.88
N THR A 74 0.21 15.05 -16.10
CA THR A 74 1.35 15.10 -17.01
C THR A 74 2.67 15.37 -16.31
N ASN A 75 2.64 15.95 -15.09
CA ASN A 75 3.83 16.36 -14.35
C ASN A 75 4.03 15.45 -13.12
N TRP A 76 4.38 14.21 -13.37
CA TRP A 76 4.67 13.27 -12.29
C TRP A 76 5.96 13.65 -11.57
N VAL A 77 5.90 13.64 -10.23
CA VAL A 77 7.05 13.95 -9.38
C VAL A 77 7.56 12.65 -8.79
N LYS A 78 8.87 12.43 -8.93
CA LYS A 78 9.52 11.30 -8.30
C LYS A 78 9.88 11.66 -6.86
N VAL A 79 9.51 10.78 -5.92
CA VAL A 79 9.85 10.95 -4.51
C VAL A 79 10.96 9.97 -4.18
N ASP A 80 12.11 10.48 -3.73
CA ASP A 80 13.31 9.68 -3.54
C ASP A 80 13.73 9.48 -2.09
N SER A 81 13.25 10.30 -1.16
CA SER A 81 13.70 10.27 0.22
C SER A 81 12.55 9.96 1.17
N ARG A 82 12.89 9.36 2.31
CA ARG A 82 11.91 9.11 3.35
C ARG A 82 11.27 10.41 3.84
N ASN A 83 12.05 11.46 3.97
CA ASN A 83 11.55 12.75 4.41
C ASN A 83 10.46 13.29 3.47
N GLU A 84 10.66 13.17 2.16
CA GLU A 84 9.64 13.56 1.20
C GLU A 84 8.38 12.69 1.28
N TYR A 85 8.53 11.39 1.46
CA TYR A 85 7.37 10.50 1.66
C TYR A 85 6.60 10.88 2.91
N GLU A 86 7.28 11.16 4.02
CA GLU A 86 6.64 11.56 5.27
C GLU A 86 5.89 12.88 5.11
N GLN A 87 6.43 13.81 4.33
CA GLN A 87 5.78 15.11 4.09
C GLN A 87 4.58 14.98 3.17
N ARG A 88 4.69 14.18 2.12
CA ARG A 88 3.59 14.01 1.14
C ARG A 88 2.48 13.10 1.63
N TYR A 89 2.82 12.12 2.46
CA TYR A 89 1.89 11.10 2.95
C TYR A 89 1.97 11.01 4.48
N PRO A 90 1.56 12.07 5.19
CA PRO A 90 1.72 12.10 6.65
C PRO A 90 0.92 11.01 7.37
N ASP A 91 -0.13 10.50 6.75
CA ASP A 91 -0.98 9.47 7.35
C ASP A 91 -0.60 8.04 6.91
N MET A 92 0.41 7.90 6.04
CA MET A 92 0.81 6.60 5.51
C MET A 92 1.51 5.77 6.58
N PRO A 93 1.13 4.49 6.75
CA PRO A 93 1.86 3.60 7.65
C PRO A 93 3.34 3.50 7.29
N GLU A 94 4.19 3.47 8.32
CA GLU A 94 5.65 3.47 8.13
C GLU A 94 6.14 2.28 7.31
N ARG A 95 5.54 1.10 7.50
CA ARG A 95 5.93 -0.10 6.75
C ARG A 95 5.59 0.05 5.27
N ILE A 96 4.52 0.74 4.94
CA ILE A 96 4.20 1.03 3.54
C ILE A 96 5.24 1.98 2.95
N ILE A 97 5.64 3.01 3.70
CA ILE A 97 6.70 3.93 3.24
C ILE A 97 8.01 3.17 3.01
N ASP A 98 8.39 2.28 3.94
CA ASP A 98 9.58 1.43 3.76
C ASP A 98 9.54 0.72 2.41
N ASN A 99 8.37 0.23 2.04
CA ASN A 99 8.18 -0.55 0.82
C ASN A 99 7.98 0.29 -0.44
N LEU A 100 7.48 1.52 -0.30
CA LEU A 100 7.46 2.47 -1.42
C LEU A 100 8.88 2.88 -1.81
N MET A 101 9.80 2.88 -0.86
CA MET A 101 11.21 3.19 -1.09
C MET A 101 12.04 1.98 -1.52
N ALA A 102 11.57 0.77 -1.27
CA ALA A 102 12.31 -0.44 -1.57
C ALA A 102 12.37 -0.69 -3.08
N VAL A 103 13.55 -1.06 -3.56
CA VAL A 103 13.76 -1.33 -4.99
C VAL A 103 12.95 -2.55 -5.43
N GLY A 104 12.18 -2.39 -6.50
CA GLY A 104 11.43 -3.49 -7.11
C GLY A 104 10.06 -3.76 -6.49
N VAL A 105 9.72 -3.14 -5.37
CA VAL A 105 8.39 -3.27 -4.77
C VAL A 105 7.39 -2.45 -5.57
N LYS A 106 6.23 -3.05 -5.87
CA LYS A 106 5.17 -2.42 -6.65
C LYS A 106 3.89 -2.38 -5.81
N ILE A 107 3.59 -1.21 -5.27
CA ILE A 107 2.38 -0.95 -4.49
C ILE A 107 1.67 0.23 -5.13
N SER A 108 0.40 0.04 -5.51
CA SER A 108 -0.42 1.13 -6.01
C SER A 108 -0.98 1.94 -4.86
N VAL A 109 -0.89 3.26 -4.95
CA VAL A 109 -1.52 4.18 -4.01
C VAL A 109 -2.51 5.04 -4.80
N THR A 110 -3.74 5.13 -4.33
CA THR A 110 -4.78 5.95 -4.96
C THR A 110 -5.63 6.63 -3.90
N THR A 111 -6.51 7.51 -4.34
CA THR A 111 -7.47 8.18 -3.47
C THR A 111 -8.86 7.57 -3.64
N TRP A 112 -9.70 7.73 -2.63
CA TRP A 112 -11.04 7.16 -2.62
C TRP A 112 -11.86 7.57 -3.85
N ASN A 113 -11.73 8.83 -4.29
CA ASN A 113 -12.50 9.35 -5.44
C ASN A 113 -12.08 8.77 -6.79
N LYS A 114 -10.96 8.05 -6.85
CA LYS A 114 -10.52 7.36 -8.07
C LYS A 114 -10.96 5.89 -8.12
N LEU A 115 -11.65 5.41 -7.09
CA LEU A 115 -12.11 4.02 -7.03
C LEU A 115 -13.42 3.85 -7.80
N THR A 116 -13.31 3.74 -9.11
CA THR A 116 -14.41 3.23 -9.95
C THR A 116 -14.27 1.72 -10.04
N PRO A 117 -15.34 0.98 -10.39
CA PRO A 117 -15.22 -0.48 -10.57
C PRO A 117 -14.11 -0.88 -11.56
N SER A 118 -13.96 -0.16 -12.67
CA SER A 118 -12.92 -0.48 -13.66
C SER A 118 -11.51 -0.16 -13.17
N ASN A 119 -11.32 0.96 -12.46
CA ASN A 119 -10.01 1.31 -11.89
C ASN A 119 -9.60 0.32 -10.81
N LEU A 120 -10.54 -0.03 -9.93
CA LEU A 120 -10.28 -1.01 -8.86
C LEU A 120 -9.90 -2.37 -9.45
N ARG A 121 -10.63 -2.81 -10.46
CA ARG A 121 -10.34 -4.08 -11.12
C ARG A 121 -8.94 -4.11 -11.72
N MET A 122 -8.55 -3.03 -12.38
CA MET A 122 -7.20 -2.91 -12.96
C MET A 122 -6.12 -3.00 -11.88
N MET A 123 -6.30 -2.28 -10.78
CA MET A 123 -5.34 -2.31 -9.67
C MET A 123 -5.26 -3.69 -9.03
N ILE A 124 -6.40 -4.36 -8.85
CA ILE A 124 -6.44 -5.72 -8.32
C ILE A 124 -5.72 -6.70 -9.24
N ASP A 125 -5.97 -6.62 -10.55
CA ASP A 125 -5.31 -7.50 -11.51
C ASP A 125 -3.79 -7.30 -11.49
N ASN A 126 -3.32 -6.06 -11.46
CA ASN A 126 -1.90 -5.76 -11.38
C ASN A 126 -1.27 -6.27 -10.07
N ALA A 127 -1.94 -6.03 -8.96
CA ALA A 127 -1.47 -6.49 -7.65
C ALA A 127 -1.42 -8.01 -7.57
N TYR A 128 -2.43 -8.68 -8.10
CA TYR A 128 -2.50 -10.14 -8.13
C TYR A 128 -1.36 -10.72 -8.95
N GLU A 129 -1.12 -10.20 -10.16
CA GLU A 129 -0.08 -10.72 -11.04
C GLU A 129 1.33 -10.58 -10.45
N ASN A 130 1.58 -9.53 -9.70
CA ASN A 130 2.92 -9.25 -9.14
C ASN A 130 3.12 -9.78 -7.72
N ARG A 131 2.11 -10.35 -7.08
CA ARG A 131 2.16 -10.69 -5.65
C ARG A 131 3.30 -11.63 -5.26
N LEU A 132 3.58 -12.63 -6.08
CA LEU A 132 4.55 -13.68 -5.74
C LEU A 132 6.01 -13.23 -5.93
N THR A 133 6.23 -12.17 -6.68
CA THR A 133 7.58 -11.66 -6.98
C THR A 133 7.90 -10.37 -6.24
N GLN A 134 7.04 -9.91 -5.34
CA GLN A 134 7.26 -8.68 -4.59
C GLN A 134 8.41 -8.86 -3.59
N PRO A 135 9.49 -8.05 -3.70
CA PRO A 135 10.60 -8.13 -2.77
C PRO A 135 10.35 -7.23 -1.54
N TYR A 136 9.28 -7.49 -0.81
CA TYR A 136 8.89 -6.67 0.32
C TYR A 136 9.98 -6.58 1.39
N ASP A 137 10.13 -5.38 1.96
CA ASP A 137 11.02 -5.10 3.08
C ASP A 137 10.26 -5.30 4.38
N LEU A 138 10.63 -6.31 5.14
CA LEU A 138 10.06 -6.65 6.45
C LEU A 138 11.04 -6.42 7.60
N SER A 139 12.08 -5.62 7.38
CA SER A 139 13.12 -5.38 8.38
C SER A 139 12.64 -4.60 9.60
N ARG A 140 11.58 -3.79 9.45
CA ARG A 140 11.01 -3.06 10.57
C ARG A 140 10.26 -4.01 11.49
N GLU A 141 10.52 -3.93 12.79
CA GLU A 141 9.78 -4.72 13.77
C GLU A 141 8.29 -4.37 13.78
N MET A 142 7.45 -5.37 14.02
CA MET A 142 6.01 -5.14 14.18
C MET A 142 5.74 -4.26 15.39
N ARG A 143 4.76 -3.37 15.27
CA ARG A 143 4.36 -2.49 16.37
C ARG A 143 3.89 -3.31 17.56
N ARG A 144 4.36 -2.93 18.75
CA ARG A 144 3.95 -3.60 20.00
C ARG A 144 2.74 -2.93 20.65
N LYS A 145 2.50 -1.67 20.33
CA LYS A 145 1.39 -0.89 20.90
C LYS A 145 0.92 0.16 19.91
N ASN A 146 -0.28 0.69 20.12
CA ASN A 146 -0.76 1.82 19.34
C ASN A 146 0.11 3.04 19.62
N GLY A 147 0.36 3.84 18.58
CA GLY A 147 1.06 5.10 18.74
C GLY A 147 0.17 6.17 19.37
N ASN A 148 0.81 7.27 19.80
CA ASN A 148 0.09 8.44 20.25
C ASN A 148 -0.55 9.13 19.04
N CYS A 149 -1.81 9.45 19.14
CA CYS A 149 -2.57 10.14 18.09
C CYS A 149 -2.56 11.64 18.32
#